data_2801ddf20459cf9c1354ebe1c33c29b2
#
_entry.id   2801ddf20459cf9c1354ebe1c33c29b2
#
_cell.length_a   1.000
_cell.length_b   1.000
_cell.length_c   1.000
_cell.angle_alpha   90.00
_cell.angle_beta   90.00
_cell.angle_gamma   90.00
#
_symmetry.space_group_name_H-M   'P 1'
#
loop_
_entity.id
_entity.type
_entity.pdbx_description
1 polymer ?
#
loop_
_entity_poly.entity_id
_entity_poly.type
_entity_poly.pdbx_seq_one_letter_code
_entity_poly.pdbx_strand_id
1 'polypeptide(L)'
;MPFVTAVDKTEIFYKDWGNTDAPVVMFHHGWPLSSDDWDAQMMFFVQKGYRVIAHDRRGHGRSTQSAGGHDMDTYVADVIALTDALDLHDAVHVGHSTGGGEVARYVARAKPGRVKKAVLVSAVAPIMVKTDANPDGVPMDVFDMVREQTATNRSQFYYDFTLPFFGYNRDGAEVKEAVRLNWWRQGMMGSALAHTLGIKAFSETDFTDDLKAIDVPTLVLHGEDDQVVPFATTGKMSADIVKDAKLITYPGFPHGMPVTNADRINADLLAFIEG
;
A
#
# COMPACT_ATOMS: atom_id res chain seq x y z
N MET A 1 21.20 4.89 8.88
CA MET A 1 19.92 4.46 8.28
C MET A 1 19.99 4.80 6.81
N PRO A 2 19.56 3.92 5.90
CA PRO A 2 19.63 4.19 4.47
C PRO A 2 18.51 5.18 4.06
N PHE A 3 18.92 6.19 3.30
CA PHE A 3 18.03 7.18 2.69
C PHE A 3 18.41 7.35 1.22
N VAL A 4 17.43 7.62 0.39
CA VAL A 4 17.64 8.13 -0.96
C VAL A 4 17.09 9.54 -1.03
N THR A 5 17.80 10.42 -1.76
CA THR A 5 17.37 11.80 -1.97
C THR A 5 16.55 11.90 -3.24
N ALA A 6 15.27 12.26 -3.11
CA ALA A 6 14.38 12.51 -4.23
C ALA A 6 14.77 13.81 -4.98
N VAL A 7 14.18 14.04 -6.16
CA VAL A 7 14.52 15.18 -7.04
C VAL A 7 14.35 16.53 -6.34
N ASP A 8 13.37 16.67 -5.46
CA ASP A 8 13.08 17.88 -4.69
C ASP A 8 13.84 17.95 -3.35
N LYS A 9 14.85 17.08 -3.16
CA LYS A 9 15.68 16.96 -1.96
C LYS A 9 14.97 16.36 -0.74
N THR A 10 13.80 15.75 -0.92
CA THR A 10 13.14 14.96 0.13
C THR A 10 13.95 13.68 0.36
N GLU A 11 14.28 13.39 1.61
CA GLU A 11 14.96 12.17 2.01
C GLU A 11 13.94 11.06 2.26
N ILE A 12 14.01 9.98 1.49
CA ILE A 12 13.15 8.81 1.57
C ILE A 12 13.88 7.69 2.28
N PHE A 13 13.41 7.32 3.47
CA PHE A 13 13.92 6.18 4.21
C PHE A 13 13.51 4.87 3.54
N TYR A 14 14.42 3.89 3.55
CA TYR A 14 14.07 2.53 3.12
C TYR A 14 14.77 1.47 3.97
N LYS A 15 14.20 0.27 3.98
CA LYS A 15 14.81 -0.98 4.44
C LYS A 15 15.27 -1.75 3.22
N ASP A 16 16.43 -2.41 3.32
CA ASP A 16 17.00 -3.26 2.27
C ASP A 16 17.67 -4.45 2.95
N TRP A 17 17.03 -5.62 2.88
CA TRP A 17 17.49 -6.82 3.58
C TRP A 17 17.67 -7.98 2.60
N GLY A 18 18.65 -8.84 2.89
CA GLY A 18 18.99 -10.00 2.07
C GLY A 18 20.23 -9.78 1.22
N ASN A 19 20.51 -10.74 0.33
CA ASN A 19 21.64 -10.65 -0.59
C ASN A 19 21.28 -9.69 -1.74
N THR A 20 22.17 -8.75 -2.05
CA THR A 20 21.97 -7.76 -3.12
C THR A 20 21.80 -8.37 -4.51
N ASP A 21 22.32 -9.57 -4.75
CA ASP A 21 22.23 -10.28 -6.02
C ASP A 21 20.99 -11.19 -6.12
N ALA A 22 20.17 -11.26 -5.05
CA ALA A 22 18.98 -12.08 -5.01
C ALA A 22 17.79 -11.42 -5.76
N PRO A 23 16.80 -12.21 -6.21
CA PRO A 23 15.56 -11.67 -6.75
C PRO A 23 14.88 -10.69 -5.78
N VAL A 24 14.38 -9.57 -6.31
CA VAL A 24 13.88 -8.46 -5.51
C VAL A 24 12.37 -8.52 -5.32
N VAL A 25 11.93 -8.34 -4.07
CA VAL A 25 10.53 -8.02 -3.72
C VAL A 25 10.50 -6.67 -3.01
N MET A 26 9.77 -5.70 -3.57
CA MET A 26 9.63 -4.36 -3.00
C MET A 26 8.20 -4.14 -2.50
N PHE A 27 8.08 -3.67 -1.26
CA PHE A 27 6.82 -3.46 -0.56
C PHE A 27 6.47 -1.98 -0.40
N HIS A 28 5.20 -1.64 -0.65
CA HIS A 28 4.64 -0.30 -0.59
C HIS A 28 3.51 -0.25 0.44
N HIS A 29 3.70 0.52 1.51
CA HIS A 29 2.76 0.55 2.64
C HIS A 29 1.48 1.35 2.36
N GLY A 30 0.42 1.05 3.13
CA GLY A 30 -0.83 1.81 3.17
C GLY A 30 -0.72 3.12 3.97
N TRP A 31 -1.74 3.98 3.85
CA TRP A 31 -1.90 5.16 4.71
C TRP A 31 -2.47 4.74 6.08
N PRO A 32 -2.05 5.34 7.18
CA PRO A 32 -0.98 6.31 7.42
C PRO A 32 0.32 5.63 7.92
N LEU A 33 0.60 4.44 7.46
CA LEU A 33 1.61 3.52 7.98
C LEU A 33 3.04 3.85 7.52
N SER A 34 3.93 2.90 7.65
CA SER A 34 5.34 2.95 7.25
C SER A 34 5.80 1.58 6.73
N SER A 35 7.04 1.46 6.33
CA SER A 35 7.62 0.17 5.94
C SER A 35 7.61 -0.88 7.06
N ASP A 36 7.37 -0.47 8.33
CA ASP A 36 7.26 -1.40 9.47
C ASP A 36 6.02 -2.30 9.39
N ASP A 37 5.01 -1.90 8.62
CA ASP A 37 3.81 -2.71 8.39
C ASP A 37 4.10 -4.00 7.62
N TRP A 38 5.19 -4.02 6.87
CA TRP A 38 5.63 -5.14 6.05
C TRP A 38 6.66 -6.06 6.72
N ASP A 39 7.00 -5.86 8.01
CA ASP A 39 8.06 -6.63 8.68
C ASP A 39 7.84 -8.15 8.63
N ALA A 40 6.61 -8.61 8.76
CA ALA A 40 6.28 -10.05 8.69
C ALA A 40 6.55 -10.63 7.29
N GLN A 41 6.15 -9.92 6.23
CA GLN A 41 6.42 -10.31 4.84
C GLN A 41 7.90 -10.22 4.52
N MET A 42 8.56 -9.14 4.90
CA MET A 42 10.00 -8.95 4.66
C MET A 42 10.82 -10.07 5.31
N MET A 43 10.52 -10.42 6.58
CA MET A 43 11.20 -11.52 7.28
C MET A 43 10.96 -12.87 6.59
N PHE A 44 9.72 -13.12 6.16
CA PHE A 44 9.38 -14.36 5.44
C PHE A 44 10.19 -14.48 4.13
N PHE A 45 10.20 -13.43 3.29
CA PHE A 45 10.87 -13.48 1.99
C PHE A 45 12.41 -13.46 2.10
N VAL A 46 12.98 -12.76 3.07
CA VAL A 46 14.43 -12.81 3.36
C VAL A 46 14.86 -14.24 3.71
N GLN A 47 14.07 -14.96 4.52
CA GLN A 47 14.35 -16.36 4.87
C GLN A 47 14.20 -17.32 3.68
N LYS A 48 13.47 -16.91 2.63
CA LYS A 48 13.35 -17.64 1.36
C LYS A 48 14.45 -17.27 0.35
N GLY A 49 15.39 -16.40 0.71
CA GLY A 49 16.53 -16.04 -0.13
C GLY A 49 16.27 -14.88 -1.09
N TYR A 50 15.21 -14.09 -0.88
CA TYR A 50 14.94 -12.87 -1.65
C TYR A 50 15.65 -11.65 -1.04
N ARG A 51 16.00 -10.68 -1.88
CA ARG A 51 16.26 -9.31 -1.44
C ARG A 51 14.93 -8.60 -1.26
N VAL A 52 14.70 -8.02 -0.08
CA VAL A 52 13.44 -7.38 0.24
C VAL A 52 13.66 -5.91 0.56
N ILE A 53 12.85 -5.04 -0.07
CA ILE A 53 12.93 -3.59 0.07
C ILE A 53 11.57 -3.07 0.47
N ALA A 54 11.53 -2.13 1.41
CA ALA A 54 10.34 -1.36 1.74
C ALA A 54 10.74 0.07 2.10
N HIS A 55 9.99 1.05 1.64
CA HIS A 55 10.28 2.46 1.93
C HIS A 55 9.20 3.07 2.83
N ASP A 56 9.56 4.10 3.55
CA ASP A 56 8.59 5.00 4.17
C ASP A 56 8.26 6.10 3.16
N ARG A 57 7.00 6.22 2.73
CA ARG A 57 6.56 7.29 1.82
C ARG A 57 6.88 8.66 2.43
N ARG A 58 7.16 9.70 1.61
CA ARG A 58 7.35 11.07 2.12
C ARG A 58 6.25 11.46 3.11
N GLY A 59 6.60 12.13 4.17
CA GLY A 59 5.68 12.50 5.24
C GLY A 59 5.25 11.36 6.17
N HIS A 60 5.70 10.14 5.95
CA HIS A 60 5.40 8.96 6.75
C HIS A 60 6.66 8.41 7.43
N GLY A 61 6.48 7.74 8.56
CA GLY A 61 7.55 7.05 9.27
C GLY A 61 8.80 7.90 9.48
N ARG A 62 9.93 7.46 8.92
CA ARG A 62 11.27 8.06 9.05
C ARG A 62 11.66 8.99 7.89
N SER A 63 10.85 9.03 6.82
CA SER A 63 11.08 9.92 5.68
C SER A 63 10.82 11.38 6.05
N THR A 64 11.40 12.31 5.27
CA THR A 64 11.23 13.74 5.47
C THR A 64 9.75 14.11 5.53
N GLN A 65 9.38 14.88 6.56
CA GLN A 65 8.06 15.45 6.72
C GLN A 65 7.93 16.73 5.88
N SER A 66 7.85 16.56 4.54
CA SER A 66 7.72 17.67 3.60
C SER A 66 6.40 18.43 3.74
N ALA A 67 6.41 19.71 3.40
CA ALA A 67 5.21 20.55 3.43
C ALA A 67 4.28 20.34 2.22
N GLY A 68 4.74 19.67 1.16
CA GLY A 68 3.99 19.44 -0.07
C GLY A 68 4.42 18.16 -0.78
N GLY A 69 3.85 17.93 -1.98
CA GLY A 69 4.11 16.74 -2.78
C GLY A 69 3.37 15.49 -2.25
N HIS A 70 2.21 15.68 -1.62
CA HIS A 70 1.40 14.59 -1.09
C HIS A 70 0.31 14.17 -2.08
N ASP A 71 0.74 13.94 -3.32
CA ASP A 71 -0.06 13.41 -4.42
C ASP A 71 0.59 12.15 -4.99
N MET A 72 -0.18 11.36 -5.73
CA MET A 72 0.28 10.05 -6.21
C MET A 72 1.41 10.17 -7.25
N ASP A 73 1.45 11.23 -8.05
CA ASP A 73 2.52 11.43 -9.03
C ASP A 73 3.87 11.68 -8.35
N THR A 74 3.85 12.48 -7.30
CA THR A 74 5.05 12.75 -6.48
C THR A 74 5.49 11.50 -5.71
N TYR A 75 4.56 10.73 -5.14
CA TYR A 75 4.90 9.47 -4.47
C TYR A 75 5.57 8.48 -5.42
N VAL A 76 5.06 8.35 -6.64
CA VAL A 76 5.68 7.49 -7.67
C VAL A 76 7.04 8.03 -8.14
N ALA A 77 7.22 9.35 -8.20
CA ALA A 77 8.53 9.93 -8.51
C ALA A 77 9.58 9.58 -7.44
N ASP A 78 9.20 9.50 -6.16
CA ASP A 78 10.07 9.04 -5.07
C ASP A 78 10.43 7.55 -5.24
N VAL A 79 9.46 6.72 -5.60
CA VAL A 79 9.71 5.29 -5.89
C VAL A 79 10.67 5.13 -7.07
N ILE A 80 10.51 5.92 -8.14
CA ILE A 80 11.44 5.92 -9.28
C ILE A 80 12.85 6.30 -8.83
N ALA A 81 12.99 7.36 -8.02
CA ALA A 81 14.28 7.77 -7.49
C ALA A 81 14.95 6.67 -6.65
N LEU A 82 14.17 5.96 -5.81
CA LEU A 82 14.66 4.84 -5.01
C LEU A 82 15.08 3.66 -5.87
N THR A 83 14.25 3.24 -6.82
CA THR A 83 14.52 2.09 -7.69
C THR A 83 15.69 2.35 -8.65
N ASP A 84 15.85 3.60 -9.13
CA ASP A 84 16.99 4.01 -9.93
C ASP A 84 18.29 4.07 -9.08
N ALA A 85 18.23 4.59 -7.85
CA ALA A 85 19.39 4.67 -6.96
C ALA A 85 19.92 3.29 -6.52
N LEU A 86 19.01 2.31 -6.35
CA LEU A 86 19.37 0.93 -6.01
C LEU A 86 19.60 0.04 -7.24
N ASP A 87 19.44 0.59 -8.44
CA ASP A 87 19.51 -0.09 -9.74
C ASP A 87 18.71 -1.39 -9.78
N LEU A 88 17.44 -1.31 -9.34
CA LEU A 88 16.56 -2.48 -9.28
C LEU A 88 16.09 -2.87 -10.68
N HIS A 89 16.19 -4.17 -10.98
CA HIS A 89 15.70 -4.78 -12.21
C HIS A 89 14.82 -5.99 -11.89
N ASP A 90 13.86 -6.28 -12.76
CA ASP A 90 12.98 -7.45 -12.65
C ASP A 90 12.37 -7.63 -11.24
N ALA A 91 12.08 -6.52 -10.57
CA ALA A 91 11.53 -6.54 -9.21
C ALA A 91 10.04 -6.89 -9.20
N VAL A 92 9.61 -7.61 -8.16
CA VAL A 92 8.19 -7.79 -7.85
C VAL A 92 7.75 -6.66 -6.92
N HIS A 93 6.75 -5.90 -7.32
CA HIS A 93 6.20 -4.81 -6.49
C HIS A 93 4.90 -5.24 -5.84
N VAL A 94 4.83 -5.13 -4.50
CA VAL A 94 3.68 -5.51 -3.68
C VAL A 94 3.17 -4.29 -2.93
N GLY A 95 1.93 -3.86 -3.21
CA GLY A 95 1.35 -2.65 -2.60
C GLY A 95 0.06 -2.93 -1.85
N HIS A 96 -0.02 -2.44 -0.61
CA HIS A 96 -1.21 -2.52 0.22
C HIS A 96 -1.96 -1.18 0.23
N SER A 97 -3.29 -1.21 0.03
CA SER A 97 -4.13 -0.03 0.17
C SER A 97 -3.65 1.12 -0.74
N THR A 98 -3.29 2.28 -0.18
CA THR A 98 -2.64 3.41 -0.88
C THR A 98 -1.38 2.95 -1.64
N GLY A 99 -0.58 2.05 -1.05
CA GLY A 99 0.59 1.47 -1.70
C GLY A 99 0.25 0.65 -2.94
N GLY A 100 -0.95 0.07 -3.01
CA GLY A 100 -1.45 -0.59 -4.22
C GLY A 100 -1.74 0.39 -5.36
N GLY A 101 -2.26 1.59 -5.07
CA GLY A 101 -2.37 2.66 -6.04
C GLY A 101 -1.00 3.17 -6.51
N GLU A 102 -0.04 3.28 -5.58
CA GLU A 102 1.35 3.63 -5.89
C GLU A 102 1.99 2.58 -6.83
N VAL A 103 1.79 1.27 -6.56
CA VAL A 103 2.26 0.18 -7.43
C VAL A 103 1.60 0.25 -8.81
N ALA A 104 0.28 0.41 -8.89
CA ALA A 104 -0.42 0.50 -10.17
C ALA A 104 0.17 1.61 -11.06
N ARG A 105 0.35 2.82 -10.52
CA ARG A 105 0.91 3.95 -11.26
C ARG A 105 2.41 3.80 -11.54
N TYR A 106 3.18 3.25 -10.60
CA TYR A 106 4.60 3.01 -10.82
C TYR A 106 4.83 2.01 -11.98
N VAL A 107 4.13 0.86 -11.94
CA VAL A 107 4.27 -0.19 -12.97
C VAL A 107 3.89 0.33 -14.36
N ALA A 108 2.81 1.11 -14.46
CA ALA A 108 2.38 1.74 -15.71
C ALA A 108 3.40 2.72 -16.30
N ARG A 109 4.30 3.27 -15.49
CA ARG A 109 5.29 4.31 -15.88
C ARG A 109 6.73 3.83 -15.80
N ALA A 110 6.99 2.64 -15.29
CA ALA A 110 8.32 2.10 -15.12
C ALA A 110 9.02 1.88 -16.47
N LYS A 111 10.34 2.08 -16.48
CA LYS A 111 11.15 1.74 -17.65
C LYS A 111 11.11 0.21 -17.88
N PRO A 112 11.19 -0.26 -19.14
CA PRO A 112 11.29 -1.70 -19.42
C PRO A 112 12.39 -2.37 -18.62
N GLY A 113 12.10 -3.60 -18.11
CA GLY A 113 13.04 -4.39 -17.30
C GLY A 113 13.12 -3.98 -15.82
N ARG A 114 12.35 -2.99 -15.36
CA ARG A 114 12.31 -2.63 -13.94
C ARG A 114 11.35 -3.50 -13.13
N VAL A 115 10.23 -3.89 -13.72
CA VAL A 115 9.17 -4.66 -13.05
C VAL A 115 9.00 -6.02 -13.69
N LYS A 116 8.98 -7.09 -12.88
CA LYS A 116 8.71 -8.46 -13.31
C LYS A 116 7.26 -8.85 -13.07
N LYS A 117 6.71 -8.51 -11.92
CA LYS A 117 5.33 -8.81 -11.51
C LYS A 117 4.79 -7.71 -10.60
N ALA A 118 3.47 -7.54 -10.57
CA ALA A 118 2.78 -6.62 -9.68
C ALA A 118 1.82 -7.36 -8.75
N VAL A 119 1.66 -6.88 -7.51
CA VAL A 119 0.67 -7.39 -6.56
C VAL A 119 -0.08 -6.23 -5.92
N LEU A 120 -1.39 -6.27 -6.02
CA LEU A 120 -2.32 -5.30 -5.44
C LEU A 120 -3.06 -5.95 -4.27
N VAL A 121 -2.75 -5.52 -3.05
CA VAL A 121 -3.34 -6.08 -1.81
C VAL A 121 -4.32 -5.08 -1.23
N SER A 122 -5.62 -5.38 -1.23
CA SER A 122 -6.67 -4.45 -0.76
C SER A 122 -6.46 -3.02 -1.28
N ALA A 123 -6.10 -2.91 -2.57
CA ALA A 123 -5.62 -1.67 -3.20
C ALA A 123 -6.75 -0.68 -3.46
N VAL A 124 -6.45 0.61 -3.37
CA VAL A 124 -7.39 1.72 -3.59
C VAL A 124 -7.76 1.93 -5.07
N ALA A 125 -7.10 1.23 -5.99
CA ALA A 125 -7.38 1.29 -7.42
C ALA A 125 -8.64 0.50 -7.80
N PRO A 126 -9.41 0.89 -8.86
CA PRO A 126 -9.13 1.98 -9.80
C PRO A 126 -9.44 3.37 -9.25
N ILE A 127 -10.43 3.55 -8.39
CA ILE A 127 -10.79 4.83 -7.75
C ILE A 127 -11.67 4.56 -6.53
N MET A 128 -11.38 5.23 -5.43
CA MET A 128 -12.15 5.06 -4.18
C MET A 128 -13.42 5.89 -4.15
N VAL A 129 -13.31 7.16 -4.53
CA VAL A 129 -14.41 8.10 -4.39
C VAL A 129 -15.54 7.81 -5.38
N LYS A 130 -16.78 8.05 -4.94
CA LYS A 130 -17.96 8.01 -5.79
C LYS A 130 -17.89 9.09 -6.87
N THR A 131 -18.04 8.68 -8.13
CA THR A 131 -18.10 9.53 -9.31
C THR A 131 -19.13 8.97 -10.29
N ASP A 132 -19.38 9.66 -11.39
CA ASP A 132 -20.23 9.13 -12.47
C ASP A 132 -19.66 7.83 -13.06
N ALA A 133 -18.34 7.69 -13.09
CA ALA A 133 -17.65 6.47 -13.54
C ALA A 133 -17.56 5.37 -12.46
N ASN A 134 -17.73 5.72 -11.18
CA ASN A 134 -17.75 4.82 -10.03
C ASN A 134 -18.97 5.14 -9.13
N PRO A 135 -20.19 4.83 -9.57
CA PRO A 135 -21.41 5.22 -8.86
C PRO A 135 -21.59 4.54 -7.48
N ASP A 136 -20.92 3.41 -7.27
CA ASP A 136 -20.93 2.65 -6.02
C ASP A 136 -19.69 2.93 -5.14
N GLY A 137 -18.88 3.92 -5.53
CA GLY A 137 -17.71 4.35 -4.76
C GLY A 137 -18.07 4.98 -3.42
N VAL A 138 -17.07 5.17 -2.58
CA VAL A 138 -17.22 5.77 -1.24
C VAL A 138 -17.60 7.25 -1.38
N PRO A 139 -18.65 7.72 -0.71
CA PRO A 139 -19.06 9.13 -0.75
C PRO A 139 -17.96 10.08 -0.29
N MET A 140 -17.88 11.27 -0.87
CA MET A 140 -16.83 12.27 -0.57
C MET A 140 -16.86 12.72 0.91
N ASP A 141 -18.04 12.81 1.51
CA ASP A 141 -18.20 13.21 2.92
C ASP A 141 -17.51 12.26 3.91
N VAL A 142 -17.35 10.97 3.55
CA VAL A 142 -16.55 10.03 4.34
C VAL A 142 -15.08 10.45 4.34
N PHE A 143 -14.52 10.85 3.20
CA PHE A 143 -13.14 11.32 3.11
C PHE A 143 -12.95 12.69 3.77
N ASP A 144 -13.95 13.57 3.71
CA ASP A 144 -13.94 14.86 4.40
C ASP A 144 -13.93 14.66 5.92
N MET A 145 -14.71 13.72 6.44
CA MET A 145 -14.66 13.33 7.86
C MET A 145 -13.27 12.78 8.23
N VAL A 146 -12.67 11.91 7.39
CA VAL A 146 -11.31 11.39 7.64
C VAL A 146 -10.28 12.53 7.67
N ARG A 147 -10.37 13.53 6.77
CA ARG A 147 -9.52 14.74 6.77
C ARG A 147 -9.68 15.53 8.07
N GLU A 148 -10.92 15.79 8.46
CA GLU A 148 -11.22 16.54 9.67
C GLU A 148 -10.69 15.84 10.92
N GLN A 149 -10.95 14.54 11.07
CA GLN A 149 -10.47 13.77 12.22
C GLN A 149 -8.94 13.66 12.26
N THR A 150 -8.31 13.50 11.10
CA THR A 150 -6.84 13.50 11.00
C THR A 150 -6.25 14.85 11.38
N ALA A 151 -6.90 15.96 11.04
CA ALA A 151 -6.42 17.30 11.35
C ALA A 151 -6.67 17.72 12.81
N THR A 152 -7.76 17.26 13.44
CA THR A 152 -8.23 17.77 14.74
C THR A 152 -8.00 16.82 15.90
N ASN A 153 -8.11 15.51 15.68
CA ASN A 153 -7.98 14.48 16.73
C ASN A 153 -7.33 13.20 16.24
N ARG A 154 -6.22 13.32 15.52
CA ARG A 154 -5.50 12.22 14.89
C ARG A 154 -5.24 11.03 15.84
N SER A 155 -4.85 11.31 17.07
CA SER A 155 -4.49 10.26 18.03
C SER A 155 -5.64 9.32 18.33
N GLN A 156 -6.81 9.88 18.69
CA GLN A 156 -7.99 9.07 18.98
C GLN A 156 -8.56 8.43 17.71
N PHE A 157 -8.66 9.20 16.63
CA PHE A 157 -9.16 8.71 15.35
C PHE A 157 -8.37 7.50 14.86
N TYR A 158 -7.05 7.56 14.85
CA TYR A 158 -6.21 6.43 14.43
C TYR A 158 -6.34 5.22 15.32
N TYR A 159 -6.46 5.43 16.63
CA TYR A 159 -6.66 4.34 17.56
C TYR A 159 -8.00 3.62 17.33
N ASP A 160 -9.08 4.37 17.13
CA ASP A 160 -10.41 3.82 16.88
C ASP A 160 -10.51 3.18 15.49
N PHE A 161 -9.84 3.76 14.48
CA PHE A 161 -9.82 3.25 13.11
C PHE A 161 -9.19 1.85 12.99
N THR A 162 -8.35 1.46 13.95
CA THR A 162 -7.81 0.10 13.99
C THR A 162 -8.89 -0.99 14.14
N LEU A 163 -10.07 -0.65 14.70
CA LEU A 163 -11.15 -1.62 14.88
C LEU A 163 -11.71 -2.11 13.52
N PRO A 164 -12.23 -1.23 12.63
CA PRO A 164 -12.65 -1.66 11.30
C PRO A 164 -11.49 -2.11 10.41
N PHE A 165 -10.28 -1.54 10.59
CA PHE A 165 -9.09 -1.88 9.80
C PHE A 165 -8.71 -3.36 9.95
N PHE A 166 -8.78 -3.90 11.16
CA PHE A 166 -8.46 -5.29 11.48
C PHE A 166 -9.69 -6.19 11.67
N GLY A 167 -10.89 -5.69 11.45
CA GLY A 167 -12.13 -6.44 11.68
C GLY A 167 -12.42 -6.73 13.16
N TYR A 168 -11.78 -6.00 14.07
CA TYR A 168 -11.95 -6.18 15.53
C TYR A 168 -13.31 -5.71 16.07
N ASN A 169 -14.10 -5.05 15.24
CA ASN A 169 -15.49 -4.66 15.50
C ASN A 169 -16.50 -5.74 15.09
N ARG A 170 -16.05 -6.90 14.61
CA ARG A 170 -16.93 -8.03 14.26
C ARG A 170 -17.23 -8.91 15.49
N ASP A 171 -18.42 -9.50 15.50
CA ASP A 171 -18.84 -10.40 16.58
C ASP A 171 -17.87 -11.58 16.72
N GLY A 172 -17.39 -11.80 17.94
CA GLY A 172 -16.45 -12.87 18.26
C GLY A 172 -15.00 -12.59 17.86
N ALA A 173 -14.67 -11.40 17.37
CA ALA A 173 -13.29 -11.04 17.06
C ALA A 173 -12.42 -10.94 18.32
N GLU A 174 -11.25 -11.58 18.29
CA GLU A 174 -10.24 -11.45 19.34
C GLU A 174 -9.39 -10.19 19.08
N VAL A 175 -9.61 -9.16 19.89
CA VAL A 175 -8.86 -7.90 19.79
C VAL A 175 -7.42 -8.07 20.27
N LYS A 176 -6.45 -7.91 19.38
CA LYS A 176 -5.02 -7.95 19.71
C LYS A 176 -4.49 -6.53 19.91
N GLU A 177 -4.47 -6.08 21.16
CA GLU A 177 -4.10 -4.72 21.54
C GLU A 177 -2.70 -4.31 21.05
N ALA A 178 -1.72 -5.20 21.08
CA ALA A 178 -0.37 -4.92 20.59
C ALA A 178 -0.34 -4.64 19.09
N VAL A 179 -1.21 -5.27 18.29
CA VAL A 179 -1.36 -5.01 16.85
C VAL A 179 -1.94 -3.61 16.63
N ARG A 180 -2.98 -3.24 17.39
CA ARG A 180 -3.58 -1.90 17.34
C ARG A 180 -2.57 -0.82 17.71
N LEU A 181 -1.83 -1.01 18.79
CA LEU A 181 -0.81 -0.06 19.25
C LEU A 181 0.34 0.07 18.25
N ASN A 182 0.76 -1.02 17.59
CA ASN A 182 1.78 -0.96 16.56
C ASN A 182 1.30 -0.16 15.34
N TRP A 183 0.07 -0.36 14.88
CA TRP A 183 -0.55 0.42 13.81
C TRP A 183 -0.65 1.91 14.18
N TRP A 184 -1.19 2.19 15.37
CA TRP A 184 -1.32 3.54 15.91
C TRP A 184 0.03 4.26 16.01
N ARG A 185 1.05 3.58 16.54
CA ARG A 185 2.41 4.12 16.65
C ARG A 185 2.96 4.52 15.28
N GLN A 186 2.81 3.68 14.27
CA GLN A 186 3.25 3.98 12.91
C GLN A 186 2.54 5.23 12.38
N GLY A 187 1.23 5.31 12.50
CA GLY A 187 0.46 6.49 12.11
C GLY A 187 0.89 7.77 12.85
N MET A 188 1.23 7.67 14.14
CA MET A 188 1.67 8.82 14.93
C MET A 188 3.09 9.29 14.61
N MET A 189 3.95 8.45 14.03
CA MET A 189 5.30 8.82 13.60
C MET A 189 5.32 9.77 12.39
N GLY A 190 4.34 9.69 11.51
CA GLY A 190 4.27 10.54 10.32
C GLY A 190 3.77 11.95 10.59
N SER A 191 3.87 12.82 9.59
CA SER A 191 3.40 14.20 9.60
C SER A 191 1.88 14.29 9.59
N ALA A 192 1.28 15.03 10.50
CA ALA A 192 -0.17 15.29 10.46
C ALA A 192 -0.60 15.99 9.16
N LEU A 193 0.21 16.94 8.68
CA LEU A 193 -0.03 17.62 7.41
C LEU A 193 0.00 16.67 6.23
N ALA A 194 1.05 15.83 6.11
CA ALA A 194 1.20 14.86 5.04
C ALA A 194 0.05 13.86 5.03
N HIS A 195 -0.34 13.36 6.20
CA HIS A 195 -1.45 12.43 6.31
C HIS A 195 -2.78 13.05 5.88
N THR A 196 -3.05 14.29 6.29
CA THR A 196 -4.28 15.01 5.89
C THR A 196 -4.32 15.27 4.37
N LEU A 197 -3.21 15.74 3.80
CA LEU A 197 -3.12 16.00 2.35
C LEU A 197 -3.13 14.71 1.53
N GLY A 198 -2.47 13.66 2.02
CA GLY A 198 -2.39 12.35 1.35
C GLY A 198 -3.72 11.63 1.23
N ILE A 199 -4.76 12.02 1.99
CA ILE A 199 -6.12 11.47 1.83
C ILE A 199 -6.60 11.69 0.40
N LYS A 200 -6.36 12.85 -0.19
CA LYS A 200 -6.70 13.12 -1.58
C LYS A 200 -6.00 12.15 -2.55
N ALA A 201 -4.73 11.84 -2.29
CA ALA A 201 -3.94 10.97 -3.16
C ALA A 201 -4.54 9.56 -3.28
N PHE A 202 -5.05 8.98 -2.20
CA PHE A 202 -5.63 7.64 -2.25
C PHE A 202 -7.12 7.61 -2.55
N SER A 203 -7.86 8.69 -2.25
CA SER A 203 -9.32 8.69 -2.40
C SER A 203 -9.80 9.22 -3.76
N GLU A 204 -9.11 10.22 -4.33
CA GLU A 204 -9.58 10.96 -5.51
C GLU A 204 -8.73 10.69 -6.77
N THR A 205 -7.61 9.98 -6.65
CA THR A 205 -6.80 9.62 -7.83
C THR A 205 -7.50 8.51 -8.61
N ASP A 206 -7.70 8.74 -9.90
CA ASP A 206 -8.15 7.72 -10.84
C ASP A 206 -6.93 6.96 -11.40
N PHE A 207 -6.89 5.65 -11.18
CA PHE A 207 -5.85 4.72 -11.64
C PHE A 207 -6.33 3.87 -12.81
N THR A 208 -7.51 4.15 -13.39
CA THR A 208 -8.10 3.31 -14.44
C THR A 208 -7.17 3.16 -15.64
N ASP A 209 -6.53 4.24 -16.08
CA ASP A 209 -5.59 4.19 -17.20
C ASP A 209 -4.24 3.59 -16.80
N ASP A 210 -3.80 3.80 -15.55
CA ASP A 210 -2.63 3.10 -15.02
C ASP A 210 -2.84 1.57 -15.03
N LEU A 211 -4.00 1.07 -14.56
CA LEU A 211 -4.33 -0.37 -14.57
C LEU A 211 -4.38 -0.96 -15.98
N LYS A 212 -4.95 -0.23 -16.96
CA LYS A 212 -4.97 -0.66 -18.37
C LYS A 212 -3.58 -0.75 -18.98
N ALA A 213 -2.65 0.07 -18.50
CA ALA A 213 -1.27 0.13 -19.00
C ALA A 213 -0.34 -0.93 -18.37
N ILE A 214 -0.78 -1.64 -17.33
CA ILE A 214 -0.01 -2.73 -16.73
C ILE A 214 0.12 -3.88 -17.76
N ASP A 215 1.35 -4.21 -18.10
CA ASP A 215 1.71 -5.24 -19.09
C ASP A 215 2.48 -6.44 -18.49
N VAL A 216 2.55 -6.53 -17.17
CA VAL A 216 3.20 -7.62 -16.42
C VAL A 216 2.16 -8.48 -15.68
N PRO A 217 2.47 -9.77 -15.39
CA PRO A 217 1.60 -10.63 -14.60
C PRO A 217 1.25 -9.94 -13.27
N THR A 218 -0.04 -9.88 -12.94
CA THR A 218 -0.54 -9.15 -11.79
C THR A 218 -1.40 -10.04 -10.90
N LEU A 219 -1.17 -9.98 -9.59
CA LEU A 219 -2.00 -10.64 -8.58
C LEU A 219 -2.81 -9.58 -7.81
N VAL A 220 -4.11 -9.79 -7.73
CA VAL A 220 -5.00 -8.99 -6.87
C VAL A 220 -5.44 -9.86 -5.70
N LEU A 221 -5.12 -9.42 -4.48
CA LEU A 221 -5.52 -10.04 -3.22
C LEU A 221 -6.49 -9.12 -2.48
N HIS A 222 -7.67 -9.61 -2.08
CA HIS A 222 -8.63 -8.76 -1.38
C HIS A 222 -9.46 -9.54 -0.36
N GLY A 223 -9.63 -8.96 0.84
CA GLY A 223 -10.53 -9.47 1.87
C GLY A 223 -11.99 -9.12 1.55
N GLU A 224 -12.89 -10.10 1.62
CA GLU A 224 -14.31 -9.85 1.33
C GLU A 224 -15.01 -9.04 2.45
N ASP A 225 -14.43 -9.02 3.65
CA ASP A 225 -14.89 -8.18 4.78
C ASP A 225 -14.03 -6.92 4.98
N ASP A 226 -13.44 -6.41 3.89
CA ASP A 226 -12.70 -5.16 3.92
C ASP A 226 -13.64 -3.97 4.11
N GLN A 227 -13.64 -3.37 5.31
CA GLN A 227 -14.49 -2.25 5.70
C GLN A 227 -13.89 -0.89 5.36
N VAL A 228 -12.66 -0.86 4.81
CA VAL A 228 -11.91 0.36 4.50
C VAL A 228 -11.85 0.61 3.00
N VAL A 229 -11.51 -0.44 2.24
CA VAL A 229 -11.44 -0.40 0.77
C VAL A 229 -12.44 -1.41 0.21
N PRO A 230 -13.61 -0.98 -0.27
CA PRO A 230 -14.67 -1.90 -0.68
C PRO A 230 -14.26 -2.79 -1.86
N PHE A 231 -14.26 -4.11 -1.67
CA PHE A 231 -13.83 -5.09 -2.67
C PHE A 231 -14.50 -4.91 -4.04
N ALA A 232 -15.83 -4.72 -4.04
CA ALA A 232 -16.62 -4.68 -5.28
C ALA A 232 -16.22 -3.53 -6.23
N THR A 233 -15.86 -2.37 -5.66
CA THR A 233 -15.53 -1.15 -6.41
C THR A 233 -14.03 -0.91 -6.58
N THR A 234 -13.20 -1.79 -6.03
CA THR A 234 -11.74 -1.68 -6.11
C THR A 234 -11.08 -2.97 -6.57
N GLY A 235 -10.82 -3.95 -5.70
CA GLY A 235 -10.09 -5.16 -6.06
C GLY A 235 -10.72 -5.95 -7.20
N LYS A 236 -12.06 -6.10 -7.19
CA LYS A 236 -12.77 -6.76 -8.29
C LYS A 236 -12.59 -5.99 -9.61
N MET A 237 -12.85 -4.68 -9.59
CA MET A 237 -12.70 -3.84 -10.79
C MET A 237 -11.25 -3.79 -11.29
N SER A 238 -10.26 -3.73 -10.38
CA SER A 238 -8.85 -3.79 -10.76
C SER A 238 -8.50 -5.08 -11.49
N ALA A 239 -9.00 -6.22 -11.00
CA ALA A 239 -8.79 -7.50 -11.67
C ALA A 239 -9.49 -7.61 -13.04
N ASP A 240 -10.66 -6.95 -13.19
CA ASP A 240 -11.38 -6.91 -14.47
C ASP A 240 -10.68 -6.00 -15.50
N ILE A 241 -9.94 -4.97 -15.06
CA ILE A 241 -9.26 -3.99 -15.93
C ILE A 241 -7.87 -4.47 -16.37
N VAL A 242 -7.08 -5.04 -15.46
CA VAL A 242 -5.71 -5.48 -15.78
C VAL A 242 -5.73 -6.72 -16.65
N LYS A 243 -5.06 -6.67 -17.80
CA LYS A 243 -5.12 -7.70 -18.86
C LYS A 243 -4.69 -9.09 -18.39
N ASP A 244 -3.64 -9.20 -17.57
CA ASP A 244 -3.09 -10.45 -17.04
C ASP A 244 -3.18 -10.45 -15.53
N ALA A 245 -4.40 -10.42 -15.01
CA ALA A 245 -4.67 -10.40 -13.58
C ALA A 245 -5.20 -11.74 -13.07
N LYS A 246 -4.65 -12.19 -11.95
CA LYS A 246 -5.21 -13.27 -11.13
C LYS A 246 -5.83 -12.65 -9.88
N LEU A 247 -7.09 -12.96 -9.62
CA LEU A 247 -7.79 -12.52 -8.40
C LEU A 247 -7.85 -13.66 -7.39
N ILE A 248 -7.49 -13.37 -6.15
CA ILE A 248 -7.75 -14.24 -4.98
C ILE A 248 -8.51 -13.41 -3.95
N THR A 249 -9.68 -13.88 -3.54
CA THR A 249 -10.46 -13.28 -2.46
C THR A 249 -10.41 -14.13 -1.20
N TYR A 250 -10.62 -13.49 -0.06
CA TYR A 250 -10.56 -14.13 1.24
C TYR A 250 -11.82 -13.84 2.03
N PRO A 251 -12.76 -14.82 2.13
CA PRO A 251 -13.97 -14.66 2.94
C PRO A 251 -13.64 -14.30 4.39
N GLY A 252 -14.25 -13.22 4.89
CA GLY A 252 -14.10 -12.76 6.26
C GLY A 252 -12.76 -12.08 6.61
N PHE A 253 -11.83 -11.92 5.66
CA PHE A 253 -10.59 -11.20 5.95
C PHE A 253 -10.81 -9.68 5.90
N PRO A 254 -10.24 -8.94 6.87
CA PRO A 254 -10.31 -7.49 6.96
C PRO A 254 -9.28 -6.80 6.07
N HIS A 255 -9.30 -5.45 6.05
CA HIS A 255 -8.31 -4.63 5.35
C HIS A 255 -6.87 -4.91 5.78
N GLY A 256 -6.64 -5.06 7.09
CA GLY A 256 -5.32 -5.35 7.67
C GLY A 256 -4.85 -6.80 7.55
N MET A 257 -5.38 -7.57 6.60
CA MET A 257 -5.05 -8.99 6.41
C MET A 257 -3.55 -9.30 6.22
N PRO A 258 -2.68 -8.42 5.67
CA PRO A 258 -1.24 -8.69 5.64
C PRO A 258 -0.63 -8.90 7.02
N VAL A 259 -1.21 -8.28 8.06
CA VAL A 259 -0.78 -8.41 9.46
C VAL A 259 -1.53 -9.53 10.19
N THR A 260 -2.86 -9.55 10.09
CA THR A 260 -3.69 -10.51 10.86
C THR A 260 -3.66 -11.93 10.28
N ASN A 261 -3.41 -12.07 8.98
CA ASN A 261 -3.44 -13.33 8.25
C ASN A 261 -2.13 -13.54 7.46
N ALA A 262 -1.00 -13.11 8.02
CA ALA A 262 0.30 -13.05 7.36
C ALA A 262 0.71 -14.38 6.71
N ASP A 263 0.52 -15.51 7.40
CA ASP A 263 0.91 -16.83 6.88
C ASP A 263 0.20 -17.17 5.57
N ARG A 264 -1.10 -16.88 5.49
CA ARG A 264 -1.89 -17.13 4.27
C ARG A 264 -1.47 -16.19 3.14
N ILE A 265 -1.33 -14.91 3.44
CA ILE A 265 -0.92 -13.91 2.45
C ILE A 265 0.49 -14.21 1.94
N ASN A 266 1.43 -14.56 2.82
CA ASN A 266 2.79 -14.92 2.44
C ASN A 266 2.85 -16.14 1.52
N ALA A 267 2.02 -17.17 1.79
CA ALA A 267 1.95 -18.37 0.96
C ALA A 267 1.44 -18.06 -0.47
N ASP A 268 0.37 -17.26 -0.58
CA ASP A 268 -0.19 -16.90 -1.88
C ASP A 268 0.73 -15.94 -2.66
N LEU A 269 1.41 -15.01 -1.98
CA LEU A 269 2.45 -14.17 -2.57
C LEU A 269 3.60 -15.02 -3.12
N LEU A 270 4.14 -15.95 -2.33
CA LEU A 270 5.24 -16.82 -2.74
C LEU A 270 4.85 -17.66 -3.95
N ALA A 271 3.69 -18.32 -3.91
CA ALA A 271 3.18 -19.12 -5.01
C ALA A 271 3.06 -18.33 -6.32
N PHE A 272 2.64 -17.06 -6.25
CA PHE A 272 2.57 -16.19 -7.43
C PHE A 272 3.96 -15.74 -7.91
N ILE A 273 4.88 -15.44 -6.99
CA ILE A 273 6.23 -14.97 -7.34
C ILE A 273 7.04 -16.08 -8.02
N GLU A 274 6.91 -17.33 -7.57
CA GLU A 274 7.65 -18.48 -8.09
C GLU A 274 7.03 -19.08 -9.39
N GLY A 275 5.71 -18.95 -9.58
CA GLY A 275 5.01 -19.43 -10.80
C GLY A 275 5.04 -18.44 -11.92
#